data_8b4d6851e7c4e9724f56604b4f70573b
#
_entry.id   8b4d6851e7c4e9724f56604b4f70573b
#
_cell.length_a   1.000
_cell.length_b   1.000
_cell.length_c   1.000
_cell.angle_alpha   90.00
_cell.angle_beta   90.00
_cell.angle_gamma   90.00
#
_symmetry.space_group_name_H-M   'P 1'
#
loop_
_entity.id
_entity.type
_entity.pdbx_description
1 polymer ?
#
loop_
_entity_poly.entity_id
_entity_poly.type
_entity_poly.pdbx_seq_one_letter_code
_entity_poly.pdbx_strand_id
1 'polypeptide(L)'
;MKDNRLLAAALIAIGIMLLGWYIKGGIDNFANKDRHVTVKGLAEREVPADKVTWSISTKVTGNDLPMLYEGLNLQTDKIKKFLKQNGLDEKEITVNPPSISDLEAREWGENNKNFRYIISTTITVATNKVEQVNKAIFRQGELLKQGVAIENSYANYEYASFQQMKPEMMAEAIKNAQKTAEQFAEASNASLGEIQTAGQGQFEIDDRDQNTPYIKKLRVVTTITYSLRN
;
A
#
# COMPACT_ATOMS: atom_id res chain seq x y z
N MET A 1 -46.07 36.72 62.14
CA MET A 1 -45.89 37.12 60.69
C MET A 1 -44.48 37.46 60.28
N LYS A 2 -43.59 37.89 61.14
CA LYS A 2 -42.18 38.16 60.80
C LYS A 2 -41.36 36.86 60.51
N ASP A 3 -41.63 35.80 61.26
CA ASP A 3 -40.86 34.52 61.13
C ASP A 3 -41.07 33.82 59.77
N ASN A 4 -42.30 33.90 59.23
CA ASN A 4 -42.58 33.29 57.92
C ASN A 4 -41.87 34.02 56.76
N ARG A 5 -41.61 35.33 56.90
CA ARG A 5 -40.85 36.11 55.90
C ARG A 5 -39.35 35.78 55.94
N LEU A 6 -38.82 35.53 57.11
CA LEU A 6 -37.43 35.12 57.30
C LEU A 6 -37.20 33.69 56.73
N LEU A 7 -38.14 32.76 56.96
CA LEU A 7 -38.10 31.41 56.40
C LEU A 7 -38.19 31.44 54.86
N ALA A 8 -39.10 32.25 54.31
CA ALA A 8 -39.21 32.41 52.88
C ALA A 8 -37.95 33.02 52.27
N ALA A 9 -37.32 34.02 52.89
CA ALA A 9 -36.05 34.60 52.43
C ALA A 9 -34.86 33.57 52.48
N ALA A 10 -34.80 32.76 53.52
CA ALA A 10 -33.81 31.70 53.65
C ALA A 10 -33.97 30.64 52.56
N LEU A 11 -35.17 30.20 52.24
CA LEU A 11 -35.42 29.24 51.16
C LEU A 11 -35.07 29.79 49.79
N ILE A 12 -35.37 31.09 49.54
CA ILE A 12 -34.99 31.75 48.30
C ILE A 12 -33.44 31.85 48.20
N ALA A 13 -32.74 32.21 49.28
CA ALA A 13 -31.30 32.30 49.32
C ALA A 13 -30.63 30.94 49.04
N ILE A 14 -31.14 29.85 49.63
CA ILE A 14 -30.70 28.50 49.37
C ILE A 14 -30.94 28.10 47.91
N GLY A 15 -32.11 28.43 47.35
CA GLY A 15 -32.42 28.19 45.95
C GLY A 15 -31.47 28.89 44.98
N ILE A 16 -31.16 30.18 45.25
CA ILE A 16 -30.19 30.93 44.44
C ILE A 16 -28.78 30.35 44.57
N MET A 17 -28.37 29.90 45.77
CA MET A 17 -27.06 29.30 46.01
C MET A 17 -26.94 27.97 45.25
N LEU A 18 -27.93 27.13 45.27
CA LEU A 18 -28.00 25.90 44.51
C LEU A 18 -27.99 26.16 42.99
N LEU A 19 -28.74 27.14 42.52
CA LEU A 19 -28.77 27.55 41.13
C LEU A 19 -27.37 28.01 40.67
N GLY A 20 -26.69 28.85 41.48
CA GLY A 20 -25.31 29.29 41.21
C GLY A 20 -24.32 28.13 41.12
N TRP A 21 -24.49 27.13 41.98
CA TRP A 21 -23.62 25.92 41.93
C TRP A 21 -23.88 25.09 40.68
N TYR A 22 -25.13 24.87 40.27
CA TYR A 22 -25.47 24.19 39.01
C TYR A 22 -24.99 24.94 37.79
N ILE A 23 -25.13 26.28 37.76
CA ILE A 23 -24.65 27.13 36.65
C ILE A 23 -23.12 27.07 36.58
N LYS A 24 -22.41 27.17 37.70
CA LYS A 24 -20.96 27.03 37.75
C LYS A 24 -20.54 25.69 37.22
N GLY A 25 -21.12 24.57 37.65
CA GLY A 25 -20.82 23.23 37.16
C GLY A 25 -21.08 23.08 35.66
N GLY A 26 -22.13 23.73 35.14
CA GLY A 26 -22.43 23.77 33.70
C GLY A 26 -21.38 24.54 32.89
N ILE A 27 -20.91 25.69 33.38
CA ILE A 27 -19.88 26.52 32.73
C ILE A 27 -18.51 25.83 32.78
N ASP A 28 -18.12 25.25 33.93
CA ASP A 28 -16.86 24.51 34.07
C ASP A 28 -16.83 23.30 33.14
N ASN A 29 -17.94 22.60 32.98
CA ASN A 29 -18.06 21.47 32.07
C ASN A 29 -18.01 21.90 30.60
N PHE A 30 -18.57 23.08 30.27
CA PHE A 30 -18.47 23.65 28.91
C PHE A 30 -17.05 24.14 28.59
N ALA A 31 -16.39 24.82 29.50
CA ALA A 31 -15.03 25.33 29.34
C ALA A 31 -14.00 24.20 29.23
N ASN A 32 -14.22 23.07 29.91
CA ASN A 32 -13.35 21.90 29.84
C ASN A 32 -13.59 21.04 28.58
N LYS A 33 -14.69 21.24 27.86
CA LYS A 33 -14.94 20.53 26.57
C LYS A 33 -13.96 20.86 25.46
N ASP A 34 -13.36 22.04 25.50
CA ASP A 34 -12.42 22.51 24.46
C ASP A 34 -10.99 22.01 24.69
N ARG A 35 -10.70 21.37 25.85
CA ARG A 35 -9.37 20.81 26.09
C ARG A 35 -9.25 19.42 25.46
N HIS A 36 -8.50 19.34 24.39
CA HIS A 36 -8.27 18.09 23.70
C HIS A 36 -6.83 17.96 23.19
N VAL A 37 -6.41 16.75 22.95
CA VAL A 37 -5.15 16.43 22.29
C VAL A 37 -5.44 15.58 21.06
N THR A 38 -4.90 15.98 19.93
CA THR A 38 -4.99 15.19 18.68
C THR A 38 -3.64 14.57 18.42
N VAL A 39 -3.60 13.26 18.32
CA VAL A 39 -2.39 12.47 18.10
C VAL A 39 -2.52 11.58 16.86
N LYS A 40 -1.36 11.21 16.31
CA LYS A 40 -1.28 10.23 15.24
C LYS A 40 -0.59 8.98 15.76
N GLY A 41 -1.20 7.83 15.52
CA GLY A 41 -0.57 6.54 15.73
C GLY A 41 -0.16 5.95 14.40
N LEU A 42 1.04 5.41 14.34
CA LEU A 42 1.65 4.78 13.18
C LEU A 42 1.84 3.29 13.45
N ALA A 43 1.54 2.44 12.47
CA ALA A 43 2.05 1.08 12.39
C ALA A 43 2.70 0.89 11.02
N GLU A 44 3.91 0.30 11.03
CA GLU A 44 4.67 -0.03 9.83
C GLU A 44 5.18 -1.46 9.93
N ARG A 45 5.13 -2.19 8.81
CA ARG A 45 5.70 -3.55 8.71
C ARG A 45 6.34 -3.76 7.36
N GLU A 46 7.47 -4.44 7.36
CA GLU A 46 8.06 -5.00 6.16
C GLU A 46 7.67 -6.47 6.03
N VAL A 47 7.15 -6.84 4.87
CA VAL A 47 6.71 -8.19 4.56
C VAL A 47 7.22 -8.62 3.19
N PRO A 48 7.56 -9.89 2.98
CA PRO A 48 7.85 -10.39 1.65
C PRO A 48 6.57 -10.36 0.81
N ALA A 49 6.68 -9.97 -0.46
CA ALA A 49 5.62 -10.12 -1.42
C ALA A 49 5.19 -11.60 -1.52
N ASP A 50 3.91 -11.85 -1.69
CA ASP A 50 3.35 -13.20 -1.81
C ASP A 50 2.82 -13.52 -3.21
N LYS A 51 2.92 -12.54 -4.11
CA LYS A 51 2.55 -12.69 -5.51
C LYS A 51 3.51 -11.90 -6.40
N VAL A 52 3.82 -12.43 -7.57
CA VAL A 52 4.63 -11.76 -8.56
C VAL A 52 4.06 -11.96 -9.96
N THR A 53 4.09 -10.89 -10.75
CA THR A 53 3.80 -10.91 -12.19
C THR A 53 5.06 -10.48 -12.91
N TRP A 54 5.68 -11.42 -13.63
CA TRP A 54 6.92 -11.19 -14.37
C TRP A 54 6.67 -11.25 -15.87
N SER A 55 6.98 -10.16 -16.58
CA SER A 55 6.81 -10.02 -18.02
C SER A 55 8.18 -10.02 -18.69
N ILE A 56 8.35 -10.92 -19.67
CA ILE A 56 9.56 -11.06 -20.48
C ILE A 56 9.16 -10.80 -21.93
N SER A 57 9.67 -9.72 -22.52
CA SER A 57 9.42 -9.38 -23.93
C SER A 57 10.61 -9.80 -24.78
N THR A 58 10.32 -10.42 -25.92
CA THR A 58 11.33 -10.80 -26.92
C THR A 58 10.90 -10.30 -28.30
N LYS A 59 11.87 -10.05 -29.17
CA LYS A 59 11.62 -9.59 -30.54
C LYS A 59 12.56 -10.24 -31.55
N VAL A 60 12.09 -10.32 -32.78
CA VAL A 60 12.86 -10.74 -33.96
C VAL A 60 12.64 -9.68 -35.05
N THR A 61 13.68 -9.42 -35.84
CA THR A 61 13.64 -8.42 -36.92
C THR A 61 14.06 -9.08 -38.25
N GLY A 62 13.51 -8.62 -39.36
CA GLY A 62 13.86 -9.13 -40.69
C GLY A 62 12.87 -8.69 -41.77
N ASN A 63 12.90 -9.33 -42.92
CA ASN A 63 12.12 -8.98 -44.10
C ASN A 63 11.07 -10.04 -44.49
N ASP A 64 11.14 -11.24 -43.92
CA ASP A 64 10.28 -12.38 -44.21
C ASP A 64 9.42 -12.72 -42.98
N LEU A 65 8.11 -12.39 -43.03
CA LEU A 65 7.20 -12.59 -41.91
C LEU A 65 7.05 -14.05 -41.45
N PRO A 66 6.91 -15.07 -42.35
CA PRO A 66 6.89 -16.47 -41.94
C PRO A 66 8.16 -16.89 -41.16
N MET A 67 9.35 -16.55 -41.65
CA MET A 67 10.62 -16.84 -40.97
C MET A 67 10.71 -16.13 -39.62
N LEU A 68 10.27 -14.89 -39.54
CA LEU A 68 10.24 -14.12 -38.28
C LEU A 68 9.30 -14.76 -37.25
N TYR A 69 8.14 -15.24 -37.70
CA TYR A 69 7.18 -15.93 -36.82
C TYR A 69 7.74 -17.24 -36.27
N GLU A 70 8.41 -18.04 -37.12
CA GLU A 70 9.11 -19.25 -36.67
C GLU A 70 10.23 -18.92 -35.68
N GLY A 71 11.02 -17.91 -35.96
CA GLY A 71 12.08 -17.43 -35.07
C GLY A 71 11.57 -16.98 -33.72
N LEU A 72 10.41 -16.26 -33.70
CA LEU A 72 9.74 -15.82 -32.48
C LEU A 72 9.23 -17.01 -31.67
N ASN A 73 8.64 -18.03 -32.32
CA ASN A 73 8.18 -19.25 -31.67
C ASN A 73 9.33 -20.02 -31.04
N LEU A 74 10.45 -20.15 -31.73
CA LEU A 74 11.65 -20.78 -31.18
C LEU A 74 12.20 -20.06 -29.95
N GLN A 75 12.21 -18.72 -29.94
CA GLN A 75 12.60 -17.94 -28.77
C GLN A 75 11.59 -18.13 -27.63
N THR A 76 10.31 -18.10 -27.90
CA THR A 76 9.23 -18.31 -26.95
C THR A 76 9.34 -19.69 -26.28
N ASP A 77 9.62 -20.74 -27.04
CA ASP A 77 9.80 -22.11 -26.51
C ASP A 77 11.03 -22.21 -25.61
N LYS A 78 12.13 -21.52 -25.96
CA LYS A 78 13.33 -21.45 -25.11
C LYS A 78 13.00 -20.76 -23.78
N ILE A 79 12.27 -19.64 -23.81
CA ILE A 79 11.84 -18.94 -22.61
C ILE A 79 10.92 -19.84 -21.76
N LYS A 80 9.92 -20.48 -22.34
CA LYS A 80 9.06 -21.44 -21.62
C LYS A 80 9.84 -22.57 -20.96
N LYS A 81 10.79 -23.15 -21.70
CA LYS A 81 11.66 -24.20 -21.16
C LYS A 81 12.49 -23.72 -19.98
N PHE A 82 13.08 -22.54 -20.09
CA PHE A 82 13.83 -21.90 -19.02
C PHE A 82 12.96 -21.66 -17.78
N LEU A 83 11.74 -21.14 -17.94
CA LEU A 83 10.81 -20.92 -16.86
C LEU A 83 10.45 -22.23 -16.15
N LYS A 84 10.13 -23.29 -16.90
CA LYS A 84 9.84 -24.62 -16.34
C LYS A 84 11.04 -25.20 -15.58
N GLN A 85 12.25 -25.05 -16.09
CA GLN A 85 13.48 -25.49 -15.42
C GLN A 85 13.75 -24.74 -14.10
N ASN A 86 13.20 -23.54 -13.94
CA ASN A 86 13.27 -22.76 -12.71
C ASN A 86 12.06 -22.99 -11.77
N GLY A 87 11.25 -24.03 -12.02
CA GLY A 87 10.17 -24.45 -11.11
C GLY A 87 8.82 -23.74 -11.34
N LEU A 88 8.65 -23.08 -12.48
CA LEU A 88 7.39 -22.43 -12.84
C LEU A 88 6.54 -23.37 -13.68
N ASP A 89 5.24 -23.49 -13.32
CA ASP A 89 4.30 -24.39 -13.98
C ASP A 89 3.75 -23.76 -15.28
N GLU A 90 3.39 -24.58 -16.25
CA GLU A 90 2.85 -24.10 -17.52
C GLU A 90 1.56 -23.26 -17.36
N LYS A 91 0.73 -23.59 -16.37
CA LYS A 91 -0.49 -22.85 -16.04
C LYS A 91 -0.25 -21.44 -15.51
N GLU A 92 0.98 -21.17 -15.02
CA GLU A 92 1.42 -19.86 -14.52
C GLU A 92 2.02 -19.00 -15.64
N ILE A 93 2.21 -19.59 -16.85
CA ILE A 93 2.87 -18.97 -18.00
C ILE A 93 1.84 -18.64 -19.06
N THR A 94 1.71 -17.39 -19.43
CA THR A 94 0.85 -16.91 -20.52
C THR A 94 1.73 -16.31 -21.61
N VAL A 95 1.48 -16.68 -22.87
CA VAL A 95 2.11 -16.06 -24.03
C VAL A 95 1.11 -15.14 -24.70
N ASN A 96 1.44 -13.88 -24.82
CA ASN A 96 0.58 -12.92 -25.50
C ASN A 96 0.64 -13.12 -27.02
N PRO A 97 -0.42 -12.78 -27.75
CA PRO A 97 -0.39 -12.75 -29.22
C PRO A 97 0.79 -11.89 -29.71
N PRO A 98 1.46 -12.27 -30.79
CA PRO A 98 2.54 -11.49 -31.36
C PRO A 98 2.06 -10.14 -31.90
N SER A 99 2.87 -9.11 -31.74
CA SER A 99 2.68 -7.79 -32.33
C SER A 99 3.67 -7.59 -33.46
N ILE A 100 3.20 -7.03 -34.57
CA ILE A 100 4.01 -6.78 -35.77
C ILE A 100 4.06 -5.29 -36.02
N SER A 101 5.28 -4.75 -36.25
CA SER A 101 5.49 -3.38 -36.70
C SER A 101 6.16 -3.39 -38.06
N ASP A 102 5.50 -2.82 -39.09
CA ASP A 102 6.07 -2.55 -40.40
C ASP A 102 6.73 -1.15 -40.35
N LEU A 103 8.02 -1.12 -40.55
CA LEU A 103 8.82 0.10 -40.48
C LEU A 103 8.70 0.96 -41.73
N GLU A 104 8.34 0.36 -42.88
CA GLU A 104 8.11 1.09 -44.14
C GLU A 104 6.73 1.78 -44.15
N ALA A 105 5.76 1.27 -43.39
CA ALA A 105 4.44 1.87 -43.25
C ALA A 105 4.39 3.10 -42.33
N ARG A 106 5.50 3.48 -41.70
CA ARG A 106 5.56 4.66 -40.84
C ARG A 106 5.83 5.91 -41.70
N GLU A 107 4.93 6.88 -41.65
CA GLU A 107 5.04 8.14 -42.38
C GLU A 107 6.22 9.05 -41.96
N TRP A 108 6.78 8.80 -40.75
CA TRP A 108 7.86 9.61 -40.17
C TRP A 108 8.97 8.72 -39.63
N GLY A 109 10.17 8.86 -40.18
CA GLY A 109 11.41 8.21 -39.73
C GLY A 109 12.41 8.01 -40.84
N GLU A 110 13.71 8.00 -40.51
CA GLU A 110 14.77 7.65 -41.46
C GLU A 110 14.61 6.18 -41.91
N ASN A 111 14.34 6.00 -43.21
CA ASN A 111 14.17 4.70 -43.88
C ASN A 111 15.50 3.94 -44.11
N ASN A 112 16.49 4.12 -43.27
CA ASN A 112 17.81 3.50 -43.43
C ASN A 112 17.98 2.28 -42.51
N LYS A 113 16.98 1.38 -42.46
CA LYS A 113 17.06 0.14 -41.66
C LYS A 113 17.22 -1.08 -42.59
N ASN A 114 18.11 -1.99 -42.22
CA ASN A 114 18.38 -3.23 -42.97
C ASN A 114 17.24 -4.25 -42.90
N PHE A 115 16.11 -3.91 -42.20
CA PHE A 115 14.95 -4.77 -42.03
C PHE A 115 13.67 -3.98 -42.02
N ARG A 116 12.61 -4.57 -42.57
CA ARG A 116 11.27 -3.98 -42.67
C ARG A 116 10.38 -4.26 -41.46
N TYR A 117 10.42 -5.49 -40.95
CA TYR A 117 9.50 -5.92 -39.91
C TYR A 117 10.17 -6.14 -38.57
N ILE A 118 9.45 -5.77 -37.51
CA ILE A 118 9.73 -6.17 -36.14
C ILE A 118 8.53 -6.98 -35.66
N ILE A 119 8.75 -8.21 -35.22
CA ILE A 119 7.75 -9.02 -34.56
C ILE A 119 8.17 -9.24 -33.11
N SER A 120 7.25 -9.05 -32.18
CA SER A 120 7.52 -9.19 -30.75
C SER A 120 6.39 -9.90 -30.03
N THR A 121 6.71 -10.54 -28.92
CA THR A 121 5.72 -11.09 -27.98
C THR A 121 6.19 -10.89 -26.55
N THR A 122 5.23 -10.95 -25.63
CA THR A 122 5.51 -10.92 -24.19
C THR A 122 5.02 -12.19 -23.55
N ILE A 123 5.91 -12.84 -22.81
CA ILE A 123 5.61 -13.99 -21.96
C ILE A 123 5.41 -13.47 -20.54
N THR A 124 4.25 -13.72 -19.97
CA THR A 124 3.89 -13.27 -18.61
C THR A 124 3.80 -14.48 -17.70
N VAL A 125 4.48 -14.42 -16.58
CA VAL A 125 4.39 -15.37 -15.47
C VAL A 125 3.64 -14.72 -14.34
N ALA A 126 2.55 -15.33 -13.86
CA ALA A 126 1.78 -14.88 -12.70
C ALA A 126 1.73 -16.01 -11.67
N THR A 127 2.38 -15.81 -10.52
CA THR A 127 2.56 -16.88 -9.54
C THR A 127 2.76 -16.35 -8.12
N ASN A 128 2.52 -17.20 -7.13
CA ASN A 128 2.89 -16.96 -5.73
C ASN A 128 4.30 -17.46 -5.38
N LYS A 129 5.01 -18.04 -6.33
CA LYS A 129 6.38 -18.57 -6.17
C LYS A 129 7.43 -17.46 -6.33
N VAL A 130 7.34 -16.43 -5.49
CA VAL A 130 8.18 -15.21 -5.58
C VAL A 130 9.66 -15.55 -5.57
N GLU A 131 10.10 -16.47 -4.71
CA GLU A 131 11.51 -16.85 -4.61
C GLU A 131 12.05 -17.52 -5.88
N GLN A 132 11.23 -18.38 -6.51
CA GLN A 132 11.61 -19.04 -7.76
C GLN A 132 11.75 -18.04 -8.90
N VAL A 133 10.81 -17.07 -8.98
CA VAL A 133 10.88 -15.99 -9.97
C VAL A 133 12.13 -15.13 -9.75
N ASN A 134 12.45 -14.75 -8.52
CA ASN A 134 13.65 -13.99 -8.21
C ASN A 134 14.91 -14.75 -8.66
N LYS A 135 15.03 -16.05 -8.33
CA LYS A 135 16.15 -16.89 -8.79
C LYS A 135 16.22 -16.93 -10.31
N ALA A 136 15.08 -17.05 -10.99
CA ALA A 136 15.04 -17.09 -12.46
C ALA A 136 15.45 -15.75 -13.08
N ILE A 137 15.06 -14.62 -12.50
CA ILE A 137 15.46 -13.27 -12.95
C ILE A 137 16.99 -13.14 -12.91
N PHE A 138 17.65 -13.56 -11.83
CA PHE A 138 19.13 -13.53 -11.76
C PHE A 138 19.80 -14.44 -12.77
N ARG A 139 19.13 -15.51 -13.22
CA ARG A 139 19.63 -16.45 -14.21
C ARG A 139 19.21 -16.14 -15.64
N GLN A 140 18.40 -15.10 -15.89
CA GLN A 140 17.89 -14.77 -17.22
C GLN A 140 19.00 -14.56 -18.28
N GLY A 141 20.23 -14.24 -17.87
CA GLY A 141 21.38 -14.20 -18.75
C GLY A 141 21.69 -15.54 -19.49
N GLU A 142 21.17 -16.68 -19.00
CA GLU A 142 21.24 -17.97 -19.68
C GLU A 142 20.42 -17.98 -20.98
N LEU A 143 19.35 -17.21 -21.07
CA LEU A 143 18.53 -17.03 -22.26
C LEU A 143 19.33 -16.30 -23.36
N LEU A 144 20.12 -15.30 -22.99
CA LEU A 144 20.99 -14.58 -23.93
C LEU A 144 22.03 -15.54 -24.55
N LYS A 145 22.62 -16.45 -23.75
CA LYS A 145 23.54 -17.47 -24.24
C LYS A 145 22.89 -18.44 -25.23
N GLN A 146 21.57 -18.63 -25.13
CA GLN A 146 20.79 -19.46 -26.06
C GLN A 146 20.31 -18.69 -27.31
N GLY A 147 20.71 -17.42 -27.47
CA GLY A 147 20.32 -16.57 -28.58
C GLY A 147 18.92 -15.98 -28.47
N VAL A 148 18.36 -15.89 -27.26
CA VAL A 148 17.09 -15.19 -27.01
C VAL A 148 17.37 -13.72 -26.77
N ALA A 149 16.85 -12.85 -27.62
CA ALA A 149 16.95 -11.40 -27.46
C ALA A 149 15.86 -10.89 -26.50
N ILE A 150 16.21 -10.72 -25.22
CA ILE A 150 15.31 -10.11 -24.25
C ILE A 150 15.28 -8.60 -24.51
N GLU A 151 14.11 -8.07 -24.87
CA GLU A 151 13.91 -6.64 -25.09
C GLU A 151 13.59 -5.93 -23.78
N ASN A 152 12.73 -6.54 -22.96
CA ASN A 152 12.35 -6.04 -21.65
C ASN A 152 12.09 -7.20 -20.71
N SER A 153 12.44 -7.01 -19.43
CA SER A 153 12.18 -7.95 -18.36
C SER A 153 11.79 -7.15 -17.11
N TYR A 154 10.52 -7.24 -16.73
CA TYR A 154 9.97 -6.46 -15.62
C TYR A 154 9.12 -7.36 -14.72
N ALA A 155 9.41 -7.31 -13.41
CA ALA A 155 8.65 -8.03 -12.40
C ALA A 155 7.93 -7.04 -11.48
N ASN A 156 6.63 -7.21 -11.38
CA ASN A 156 5.78 -6.51 -10.42
C ASN A 156 5.47 -7.44 -9.26
N TYR A 157 5.75 -6.99 -8.04
CA TYR A 157 5.54 -7.73 -6.80
C TYR A 157 4.35 -7.16 -6.05
N GLU A 158 3.52 -8.03 -5.48
CA GLU A 158 2.32 -7.66 -4.74
C GLU A 158 2.26 -8.42 -3.42
N TYR A 159 1.66 -7.81 -2.41
CA TYR A 159 1.27 -8.46 -1.17
C TYR A 159 -0.25 -8.62 -1.16
N ALA A 160 -0.74 -9.75 -1.71
CA ALA A 160 -2.17 -10.04 -1.87
C ALA A 160 -2.84 -10.39 -0.53
N SER A 161 -2.10 -10.95 0.43
CA SER A 161 -2.61 -11.35 1.76
C SER A 161 -2.83 -10.17 2.72
N PHE A 162 -2.75 -8.95 2.25
CA PHE A 162 -2.86 -7.72 3.04
C PHE A 162 -4.11 -7.67 3.92
N GLN A 163 -5.27 -8.16 3.43
CA GLN A 163 -6.52 -8.14 4.19
C GLN A 163 -6.45 -8.88 5.53
N GLN A 164 -5.60 -9.89 5.63
CA GLN A 164 -5.40 -10.68 6.86
C GLN A 164 -4.59 -9.89 7.91
N MET A 165 -3.67 -9.03 7.47
CA MET A 165 -2.81 -8.24 8.36
C MET A 165 -3.45 -6.93 8.81
N LYS A 166 -4.42 -6.45 8.06
CA LYS A 166 -5.09 -5.16 8.29
C LYS A 166 -5.60 -4.95 9.71
N PRO A 167 -6.34 -5.91 10.35
CA PRO A 167 -6.86 -5.69 11.70
C PRO A 167 -5.76 -5.55 12.75
N GLU A 168 -4.68 -6.31 12.63
CA GLU A 168 -3.55 -6.28 13.56
C GLU A 168 -2.80 -4.96 13.48
N MET A 169 -2.49 -4.48 12.28
CA MET A 169 -1.85 -3.19 12.07
C MET A 169 -2.72 -2.03 12.57
N MET A 170 -4.04 -2.11 12.38
CA MET A 170 -4.96 -1.11 12.91
C MET A 170 -4.92 -1.06 14.45
N ALA A 171 -4.97 -2.21 15.11
CA ALA A 171 -4.89 -2.27 16.56
C ALA A 171 -3.56 -1.70 17.09
N GLU A 172 -2.46 -1.98 16.41
CA GLU A 172 -1.14 -1.45 16.72
C GLU A 172 -1.10 0.09 16.57
N ALA A 173 -1.61 0.63 15.47
CA ALA A 173 -1.67 2.08 15.23
C ALA A 173 -2.53 2.79 16.28
N ILE A 174 -3.68 2.23 16.64
CA ILE A 174 -4.55 2.78 17.72
C ILE A 174 -3.81 2.79 19.06
N LYS A 175 -3.15 1.69 19.41
CA LYS A 175 -2.36 1.58 20.66
C LYS A 175 -1.22 2.60 20.70
N ASN A 176 -0.54 2.82 19.58
CA ASN A 176 0.53 3.80 19.49
C ASN A 176 0.00 5.23 19.61
N ALA A 177 -1.17 5.54 19.01
CA ALA A 177 -1.85 6.82 19.21
C ALA A 177 -2.21 7.03 20.68
N GLN A 178 -2.81 6.04 21.34
CA GLN A 178 -3.18 6.12 22.76
C GLN A 178 -1.95 6.40 23.63
N LYS A 179 -0.87 5.63 23.46
CA LYS A 179 0.37 5.83 24.21
C LYS A 179 0.94 7.25 24.02
N THR A 180 0.88 7.79 22.82
CA THR A 180 1.31 9.15 22.54
C THR A 180 0.42 10.17 23.25
N ALA A 181 -0.92 9.97 23.26
CA ALA A 181 -1.85 10.83 23.96
C ALA A 181 -1.64 10.81 25.49
N GLU A 182 -1.37 9.64 26.06
CA GLU A 182 -1.04 9.48 27.49
C GLU A 182 0.21 10.27 27.86
N GLN A 183 1.26 10.20 27.05
CA GLN A 183 2.50 10.97 27.25
C GLN A 183 2.25 12.48 27.19
N PHE A 184 1.41 12.97 26.28
CA PHE A 184 1.01 14.37 26.21
C PHE A 184 0.21 14.81 27.46
N ALA A 185 -0.74 14.00 27.89
CA ALA A 185 -1.52 14.28 29.08
C ALA A 185 -0.64 14.39 30.32
N GLU A 186 0.27 13.42 30.52
CA GLU A 186 1.22 13.40 31.64
C GLU A 186 2.14 14.63 31.62
N ALA A 187 2.74 14.96 30.47
CA ALA A 187 3.62 16.11 30.32
C ALA A 187 2.92 17.47 30.55
N SER A 188 1.60 17.53 30.36
CA SER A 188 0.78 18.73 30.60
C SER A 188 0.10 18.76 31.98
N ASN A 189 0.44 17.83 32.90
CA ASN A 189 -0.23 17.66 34.20
C ASN A 189 -1.75 17.48 34.06
N ALA A 190 -2.20 16.79 33.01
CA ALA A 190 -3.60 16.46 32.77
C ALA A 190 -3.77 14.94 32.74
N SER A 191 -4.99 14.47 32.85
CA SER A 191 -5.34 13.07 32.62
C SER A 191 -6.02 12.87 31.25
N LEU A 192 -5.74 11.75 30.60
CA LEU A 192 -6.37 11.40 29.33
C LEU A 192 -7.84 11.05 29.56
N GLY A 193 -8.71 11.68 28.80
CA GLY A 193 -10.15 11.43 28.84
C GLY A 193 -10.61 10.51 27.69
N GLU A 194 -11.86 10.66 27.29
CA GLU A 194 -12.50 9.83 26.26
C GLU A 194 -12.10 10.25 24.85
N ILE A 195 -12.23 9.32 23.91
CA ILE A 195 -12.08 9.60 22.49
C ILE A 195 -13.22 10.50 22.03
N GLN A 196 -12.89 11.66 21.48
CA GLN A 196 -13.84 12.58 20.88
C GLN A 196 -14.05 12.29 19.38
N THR A 197 -12.96 12.08 18.68
CA THR A 197 -12.98 11.70 17.27
C THR A 197 -11.88 10.69 16.97
N ALA A 198 -12.16 9.79 16.04
CA ALA A 198 -11.18 8.86 15.52
C ALA A 198 -11.32 8.77 14.00
N GLY A 199 -10.21 8.96 13.30
CA GLY A 199 -10.12 8.85 11.86
C GLY A 199 -9.05 7.83 11.47
N GLN A 200 -9.43 6.88 10.63
CA GLN A 200 -8.50 5.95 10.03
C GLN A 200 -7.93 6.54 8.75
N GLY A 201 -6.61 6.61 8.63
CA GLY A 201 -5.93 6.90 7.38
C GLY A 201 -5.99 5.72 6.40
N GLN A 202 -5.58 5.97 5.18
CA GLN A 202 -5.43 4.91 4.18
C GLN A 202 -4.23 4.04 4.52
N PHE A 203 -4.31 2.77 4.11
CA PHE A 203 -3.14 1.90 4.08
C PHE A 203 -2.33 2.18 2.83
N GLU A 204 -1.04 2.32 3.03
CA GLU A 204 -0.06 2.46 1.96
C GLU A 204 0.71 1.13 1.87
N ILE A 205 0.94 0.65 0.64
CA ILE A 205 1.71 -0.54 0.35
C ILE A 205 2.71 -0.16 -0.73
N ASP A 206 3.94 0.04 -0.35
CA ASP A 206 5.02 0.45 -1.22
C ASP A 206 6.12 -0.61 -1.27
N ASP A 207 7.00 -0.50 -2.25
CA ASP A 207 8.26 -1.25 -2.23
C ASP A 207 9.15 -0.72 -1.10
N ARG A 208 9.85 -1.60 -0.41
CA ARG A 208 10.81 -1.18 0.61
C ARG A 208 11.86 -0.22 0.03
N ASP A 209 12.38 -0.59 -1.13
CA ASP A 209 13.33 0.20 -1.92
C ASP A 209 13.37 -0.31 -3.38
N GLN A 210 14.03 0.45 -4.26
CA GLN A 210 14.14 0.12 -5.69
C GLN A 210 14.90 -1.19 -5.99
N ASN A 211 15.78 -1.63 -5.09
CA ASN A 211 16.62 -2.82 -5.29
C ASN A 211 15.98 -4.08 -4.70
N THR A 212 14.99 -3.92 -3.82
CA THR A 212 14.29 -5.02 -3.15
C THR A 212 12.77 -4.91 -3.27
N PRO A 213 12.22 -4.78 -4.50
CA PRO A 213 10.79 -4.60 -4.72
C PRO A 213 9.95 -5.80 -4.28
N TYR A 214 10.58 -6.96 -4.04
CA TYR A 214 9.97 -8.16 -3.49
C TYR A 214 9.75 -8.10 -1.96
N ILE A 215 10.18 -7.01 -1.29
CA ILE A 215 9.83 -6.71 0.09
C ILE A 215 8.92 -5.48 0.07
N LYS A 216 7.73 -5.62 0.64
CA LYS A 216 6.74 -4.54 0.72
C LYS A 216 6.76 -3.89 2.08
N LYS A 217 6.66 -2.58 2.11
CA LYS A 217 6.47 -1.78 3.31
C LYS A 217 4.99 -1.42 3.42
N LEU A 218 4.35 -1.97 4.45
CA LEU A 218 2.97 -1.65 4.81
C LEU A 218 2.98 -0.53 5.83
N ARG A 219 2.10 0.46 5.65
CA ARG A 219 1.98 1.60 6.54
C ARG A 219 0.52 1.98 6.75
N VAL A 220 0.17 2.32 7.98
CA VAL A 220 -1.13 2.92 8.31
C VAL A 220 -0.95 4.00 9.36
N VAL A 221 -1.68 5.10 9.22
CA VAL A 221 -1.73 6.19 10.19
C VAL A 221 -3.16 6.33 10.68
N THR A 222 -3.35 6.37 11.99
CA THR A 222 -4.63 6.63 12.63
C THR A 222 -4.54 7.97 13.36
N THR A 223 -5.52 8.85 13.19
CA THR A 223 -5.61 10.13 13.90
C THR A 223 -6.72 10.05 14.93
N ILE A 224 -6.41 10.30 16.19
CA ILE A 224 -7.37 10.22 17.30
C ILE A 224 -7.27 11.50 18.12
N THR A 225 -8.44 12.05 18.45
CA THR A 225 -8.60 13.18 19.35
C THR A 225 -9.18 12.70 20.66
N TYR A 226 -8.48 12.97 21.75
CA TYR A 226 -8.90 12.67 23.12
C TYR A 226 -9.23 13.95 23.87
N SER A 227 -10.20 13.91 24.77
CA SER A 227 -10.40 14.98 25.76
C SER A 227 -9.29 14.93 26.80
N LEU A 228 -8.98 16.09 27.40
CA LEU A 228 -8.07 16.20 28.55
C LEU A 228 -8.86 16.61 29.78
N ARG A 229 -8.58 15.95 30.92
CA ARG A 229 -9.19 16.23 32.22
C ARG A 229 -8.09 16.76 33.16
N ASN A 230 -8.48 17.71 34.03
CA ASN A 230 -7.60 18.18 35.11
C ASN A 230 -7.49 17.15 36.20
#